data_c4a15af04e8538e44fe77457c6929f9b
#
_entry.id   c4a15af04e8538e44fe77457c6929f9b
#
_cell.length_a   1.000
_cell.length_b   1.000
_cell.length_c   1.000
_cell.angle_alpha   90.00
_cell.angle_beta   90.00
_cell.angle_gamma   90.00
#
_symmetry.space_group_name_H-M   'P 1'
#
loop_
_entity.id
_entity.type
_entity.pdbx_description
1 polymer ?
#
loop_
_entity_poly.entity_id
_entity_poly.type
_entity_poly.pdbx_seq_one_letter_code
_entity_poly.pdbx_strand_id
1 'polypeptide(L)'
;LLAEKGKIAMTPDGHGGSLRALVRSGAVDTMQAQGIDIVSYFQVDNPIVQCIDPAFIGFHVLGQSELSSKMVPKAYALEKVGHFCVQNDQALVVEYSDMPAAMQEETTPEGGIRFNGGSVAIHIFDREFIARAGGSDTGAKLPFHRADKKVPYVNAEGATIKPEAPNGVKFEMFVFDALPLAKNPVIIEAARADDFSPVKNAEGVDSPKSCKEDQLRMFARWLKAAGETIE
;
A
#
# COMPACT_ATOMS: atom_id res chain seq x y z
N LEU A 1 -3.03 -26.92 -5.49
CA LEU A 1 -4.48 -27.09 -5.26
C LEU A 1 -5.25 -26.83 -6.55
N LEU A 2 -6.37 -27.51 -6.76
CA LEU A 2 -7.26 -27.32 -7.90
C LEU A 2 -8.46 -26.45 -7.48
N ALA A 3 -8.76 -25.39 -8.24
CA ALA A 3 -9.97 -24.59 -8.06
C ALA A 3 -11.19 -25.31 -8.65
N GLU A 4 -11.00 -25.98 -9.78
CA GLU A 4 -11.97 -26.80 -10.49
C GLU A 4 -11.24 -28.02 -11.08
N LYS A 5 -11.99 -29.03 -11.55
CA LYS A 5 -11.40 -30.18 -12.24
C LYS A 5 -10.60 -29.72 -13.46
N GLY A 6 -9.29 -29.96 -13.44
CA GLY A 6 -8.37 -29.54 -14.52
C GLY A 6 -7.91 -28.07 -14.46
N LYS A 7 -8.29 -27.30 -13.42
CA LYS A 7 -7.90 -25.88 -13.27
C LYS A 7 -7.18 -25.64 -11.97
N ILE A 8 -5.95 -25.16 -12.03
CA ILE A 8 -5.14 -24.82 -10.86
C ILE A 8 -5.72 -23.58 -10.18
N ALA A 9 -5.76 -23.58 -8.84
CA ALA A 9 -6.10 -22.39 -8.05
C ALA A 9 -5.04 -21.31 -8.25
N MET A 10 -5.47 -20.14 -8.72
CA MET A 10 -4.62 -18.98 -8.94
C MET A 10 -4.90 -17.92 -7.87
N THR A 11 -3.88 -17.21 -7.46
CA THR A 11 -4.00 -16.05 -6.58
C THR A 11 -3.17 -14.90 -7.16
N PRO A 12 -3.54 -13.63 -6.91
CA PRO A 12 -2.66 -12.50 -7.20
C PRO A 12 -1.34 -12.64 -6.44
N ASP A 13 -0.27 -12.07 -7.01
CA ASP A 13 1.09 -12.08 -6.45
C ASP A 13 1.40 -10.87 -5.54
N GLY A 14 0.35 -10.23 -5.02
CA GLY A 14 0.45 -9.00 -4.22
C GLY A 14 0.47 -7.72 -5.07
N HIS A 15 0.35 -6.58 -4.42
CA HIS A 15 0.30 -5.29 -5.13
C HIS A 15 1.68 -4.85 -5.68
N GLY A 16 2.79 -5.45 -5.24
CA GLY A 16 4.12 -5.24 -5.85
C GLY A 16 4.21 -5.76 -7.28
N GLY A 17 3.39 -6.75 -7.64
CA GLY A 17 3.26 -7.25 -9.01
C GLY A 17 2.81 -6.20 -10.02
N SER A 18 2.21 -5.08 -9.55
CA SER A 18 1.77 -3.97 -10.41
C SER A 18 2.92 -3.34 -11.20
N LEU A 19 4.11 -3.18 -10.60
CA LEU A 19 5.27 -2.61 -11.29
C LEU A 19 5.68 -3.47 -12.49
N ARG A 20 5.74 -4.78 -12.30
CA ARG A 20 6.01 -5.74 -13.39
C ARG A 20 4.90 -5.75 -14.44
N ALA A 21 3.64 -5.65 -14.02
CA ALA A 21 2.51 -5.62 -14.92
C ALA A 21 2.54 -4.39 -15.83
N LEU A 22 2.87 -3.21 -15.31
CA LEU A 22 3.03 -1.98 -16.09
C LEU A 22 4.10 -2.13 -17.17
N VAL A 23 5.24 -2.74 -16.84
CA VAL A 23 6.29 -2.99 -17.83
C VAL A 23 5.85 -4.02 -18.88
N ARG A 24 5.34 -5.18 -18.45
CA ARG A 24 4.97 -6.28 -19.37
C ARG A 24 3.81 -5.95 -20.29
N SER A 25 2.91 -5.09 -19.87
CA SER A 25 1.77 -4.65 -20.70
C SER A 25 2.15 -3.60 -21.75
N GLY A 26 3.38 -3.05 -21.72
CA GLY A 26 3.79 -1.92 -22.56
C GLY A 26 3.24 -0.56 -22.08
N ALA A 27 2.64 -0.52 -20.87
CA ALA A 27 2.11 0.73 -20.32
C ALA A 27 3.22 1.76 -20.07
N VAL A 28 4.40 1.32 -19.63
CA VAL A 28 5.57 2.20 -19.42
C VAL A 28 6.00 2.85 -20.73
N ASP A 29 6.06 2.09 -21.82
CA ASP A 29 6.41 2.63 -23.14
C ASP A 29 5.34 3.62 -23.65
N THR A 30 4.06 3.31 -23.39
CA THR A 30 2.95 4.21 -23.71
C THR A 30 3.04 5.52 -22.93
N MET A 31 3.35 5.45 -21.63
CA MET A 31 3.58 6.63 -20.80
C MET A 31 4.74 7.48 -21.34
N GLN A 32 5.84 6.84 -21.72
CA GLN A 32 6.98 7.52 -22.31
C GLN A 32 6.61 8.25 -23.60
N ALA A 33 5.90 7.59 -24.49
CA ALA A 33 5.46 8.18 -25.76
C ALA A 33 4.51 9.38 -25.57
N GLN A 34 3.78 9.41 -24.44
CA GLN A 34 2.88 10.51 -24.08
C GLN A 34 3.52 11.59 -23.21
N GLY A 35 4.80 11.47 -22.83
CA GLY A 35 5.49 12.42 -21.96
C GLY A 35 5.03 12.35 -20.52
N ILE A 36 4.53 11.18 -20.06
CA ILE A 36 4.12 10.96 -18.66
C ILE A 36 5.35 10.43 -17.90
N ASP A 37 5.89 11.23 -17.00
CA ASP A 37 7.08 10.89 -16.22
C ASP A 37 6.78 10.51 -14.77
N ILE A 38 5.64 10.95 -14.22
CA ILE A 38 5.25 10.77 -12.82
C ILE A 38 3.96 9.96 -12.76
N VAL A 39 3.94 8.95 -11.89
CA VAL A 39 2.80 8.05 -11.68
C VAL A 39 2.36 8.10 -10.23
N SER A 40 1.09 8.41 -9.99
CA SER A 40 0.47 8.31 -8.67
C SER A 40 -0.09 6.92 -8.46
N TYR A 41 0.24 6.33 -7.31
CA TYR A 41 -0.20 5.01 -6.87
C TYR A 41 -0.97 5.11 -5.56
N PHE A 42 -2.09 4.43 -5.49
CA PHE A 42 -2.91 4.32 -4.28
C PHE A 42 -3.74 3.04 -4.31
N GLN A 43 -4.33 2.70 -3.16
CA GLN A 43 -5.20 1.52 -3.04
C GLN A 43 -6.67 1.90 -3.23
N VAL A 44 -7.40 1.07 -3.94
CA VAL A 44 -8.83 1.31 -4.27
C VAL A 44 -9.74 1.28 -3.03
N ASP A 45 -9.30 0.65 -1.95
CA ASP A 45 -10.04 0.58 -0.68
C ASP A 45 -9.98 1.87 0.15
N ASN A 46 -9.20 2.87 -0.27
CA ASN A 46 -9.10 4.18 0.38
C ASN A 46 -9.77 5.29 -0.46
N PRO A 47 -11.09 5.51 -0.32
CA PRO A 47 -11.85 6.41 -1.19
C PRO A 47 -11.55 7.92 -1.02
N ILE A 48 -10.91 8.32 0.09
CA ILE A 48 -10.61 9.73 0.34
C ILE A 48 -9.25 10.17 -0.21
N VAL A 49 -8.50 9.25 -0.80
CA VAL A 49 -7.19 9.58 -1.34
C VAL A 49 -7.27 10.66 -2.40
N GLN A 50 -6.42 11.67 -2.28
CA GLN A 50 -6.21 12.64 -3.33
C GLN A 50 -5.33 12.03 -4.44
N CYS A 51 -5.96 11.53 -5.50
CA CYS A 51 -5.29 10.79 -6.59
C CYS A 51 -4.19 11.61 -7.27
N ILE A 52 -4.39 12.92 -7.39
CA ILE A 52 -3.40 13.89 -7.89
C ILE A 52 -3.29 15.00 -6.84
N ASP A 53 -2.20 14.98 -6.08
CA ASP A 53 -1.88 15.96 -5.06
C ASP A 53 -0.70 16.81 -5.52
N PRO A 54 -0.95 18.07 -5.94
CA PRO A 54 0.11 18.95 -6.45
C PRO A 54 1.22 19.23 -5.44
N ALA A 55 0.92 19.30 -4.15
CA ALA A 55 1.92 19.51 -3.11
C ALA A 55 2.82 18.30 -2.96
N PHE A 56 2.25 17.10 -2.94
CA PHE A 56 3.01 15.85 -2.84
C PHE A 56 3.88 15.63 -4.09
N ILE A 57 3.33 15.91 -5.28
CA ILE A 57 4.10 15.89 -6.54
C ILE A 57 5.24 16.91 -6.48
N GLY A 58 4.97 18.12 -5.95
CA GLY A 58 5.98 19.15 -5.77
C GLY A 58 7.14 18.70 -4.88
N PHE A 59 6.88 18.06 -3.75
CA PHE A 59 7.92 17.48 -2.89
C PHE A 59 8.71 16.36 -3.58
N HIS A 60 8.05 15.52 -4.34
CA HIS A 60 8.69 14.47 -5.14
C HIS A 60 9.70 15.06 -6.14
N VAL A 61 9.28 16.07 -6.90
CA VAL A 61 10.13 16.76 -7.90
C VAL A 61 11.27 17.53 -7.24
N LEU A 62 10.99 18.31 -6.18
CA LEU A 62 12.03 19.05 -5.45
C LEU A 62 13.06 18.14 -4.80
N GLY A 63 12.62 16.99 -4.28
CA GLY A 63 13.50 15.98 -3.70
C GLY A 63 14.27 15.16 -4.74
N GLN A 64 14.01 15.35 -6.03
CA GLN A 64 14.56 14.49 -7.10
C GLN A 64 14.37 13.01 -6.75
N SER A 65 13.19 12.67 -6.25
CA SER A 65 12.86 11.37 -5.69
C SER A 65 12.40 10.41 -6.78
N GLU A 66 12.89 9.18 -6.77
CA GLU A 66 12.38 8.12 -7.66
C GLU A 66 11.11 7.46 -7.11
N LEU A 67 10.94 7.51 -5.78
CA LEU A 67 9.77 6.99 -5.07
C LEU A 67 9.51 7.84 -3.83
N SER A 68 8.36 8.50 -3.82
CA SER A 68 7.88 9.24 -2.66
C SER A 68 6.67 8.56 -2.03
N SER A 69 6.52 8.71 -0.71
CA SER A 69 5.45 8.05 0.04
C SER A 69 4.79 9.02 1.03
N LYS A 70 3.47 8.90 1.20
CA LYS A 70 2.77 9.49 2.34
C LYS A 70 2.78 8.51 3.51
N MET A 71 3.04 9.02 4.70
CA MET A 71 2.80 8.32 5.94
C MET A 71 1.75 9.04 6.76
N VAL A 72 1.04 8.30 7.61
CA VAL A 72 0.15 8.89 8.62
C VAL A 72 0.58 8.43 10.01
N PRO A 73 0.44 9.26 11.04
CA PRO A 73 0.62 8.82 12.41
C PRO A 73 -0.35 7.68 12.73
N LYS A 74 0.15 6.61 13.34
CA LYS A 74 -0.67 5.47 13.74
C LYS A 74 -1.68 5.89 14.81
N ALA A 75 -2.90 5.38 14.70
CA ALA A 75 -3.95 5.64 15.68
C ALA A 75 -3.72 4.85 16.98
N TYR A 76 -3.08 3.69 16.91
CA TYR A 76 -2.70 2.83 18.03
C TYR A 76 -1.56 1.88 17.63
N ALA A 77 -0.85 1.34 18.62
CA ALA A 77 0.39 0.59 18.39
C ALA A 77 0.24 -0.61 17.44
N LEU A 78 -0.83 -1.41 17.59
CA LEU A 78 -1.10 -2.61 16.79
C LEU A 78 -2.00 -2.35 15.57
N GLU A 79 -2.03 -1.11 15.07
CA GLU A 79 -2.74 -0.79 13.84
C GLU A 79 -2.16 -1.58 12.66
N LYS A 80 -3.05 -2.16 11.84
CA LYS A 80 -2.68 -3.00 10.69
C LYS A 80 -2.27 -2.18 9.46
N VAL A 81 -1.17 -1.46 9.62
CA VAL A 81 -0.49 -0.72 8.56
C VAL A 81 0.99 -1.04 8.59
N GLY A 82 1.68 -0.99 7.46
CA GLY A 82 3.12 -1.13 7.41
C GLY A 82 3.81 0.00 8.18
N HIS A 83 5.00 -0.24 8.69
CA HIS A 83 5.75 0.72 9.49
C HIS A 83 6.92 1.28 8.70
N PHE A 84 6.97 2.59 8.49
CA PHE A 84 8.17 3.23 7.99
C PHE A 84 9.28 3.14 9.03
N CYS A 85 10.42 2.63 8.60
CA CYS A 85 11.61 2.43 9.41
C CYS A 85 12.85 2.90 8.64
N VAL A 86 13.93 3.12 9.37
CA VAL A 86 15.26 3.30 8.81
C VAL A 86 16.15 2.16 9.31
N GLN A 87 16.80 1.46 8.40
CA GLN A 87 17.76 0.41 8.70
C GLN A 87 18.99 0.57 7.80
N ASN A 88 20.17 0.65 8.39
CA ASN A 88 21.43 0.85 7.67
C ASN A 88 21.37 2.07 6.72
N ASP A 89 20.85 3.18 7.21
CA ASP A 89 20.65 4.45 6.49
C ASP A 89 19.71 4.36 5.27
N GLN A 90 18.94 3.28 5.15
CA GLN A 90 17.93 3.11 4.13
C GLN A 90 16.52 3.16 4.71
N ALA A 91 15.64 3.93 4.06
CA ALA A 91 14.22 3.93 4.38
C ALA A 91 13.57 2.65 3.82
N LEU A 92 12.74 2.02 4.63
CA LEU A 92 11.98 0.83 4.28
C LEU A 92 10.63 0.81 4.98
N VAL A 93 9.75 -0.07 4.55
CA VAL A 93 8.51 -0.38 5.25
C VAL A 93 8.57 -1.82 5.75
N VAL A 94 8.33 -2.01 7.05
CA VAL A 94 8.14 -3.34 7.63
C VAL A 94 6.64 -3.59 7.75
N GLU A 95 6.15 -4.64 7.11
CA GLU A 95 4.75 -5.02 7.17
C GLU A 95 4.36 -5.36 8.62
N TYR A 96 3.14 -4.98 9.04
CA TYR A 96 2.69 -5.21 10.43
C TYR A 96 2.71 -6.70 10.82
N SER A 97 2.51 -7.61 9.86
CA SER A 97 2.59 -9.06 10.08
C SER A 97 4.01 -9.57 10.31
N ASP A 98 5.02 -8.82 9.84
CA ASP A 98 6.42 -9.20 9.92
C ASP A 98 7.13 -8.56 11.14
N MET A 99 6.52 -7.54 11.76
CA MET A 99 7.04 -6.90 12.96
C MET A 99 6.47 -7.56 14.22
N PRO A 100 7.29 -8.06 15.16
CA PRO A 100 6.81 -8.62 16.41
C PRO A 100 5.92 -7.64 17.20
N ALA A 101 4.83 -8.12 17.81
CA ALA A 101 3.88 -7.29 18.54
C ALA A 101 4.55 -6.47 19.65
N ALA A 102 5.49 -7.07 20.40
CA ALA A 102 6.24 -6.38 21.44
C ALA A 102 7.05 -5.19 20.90
N MET A 103 7.55 -5.30 19.66
CA MET A 103 8.27 -4.20 19.00
C MET A 103 7.30 -3.11 18.52
N GLN A 104 6.12 -3.50 18.03
CA GLN A 104 5.09 -2.53 17.64
C GLN A 104 4.57 -1.70 18.83
N GLU A 105 4.59 -2.28 20.04
CA GLU A 105 4.14 -1.66 21.29
C GLU A 105 5.22 -0.84 22.00
N GLU A 106 6.45 -0.81 21.46
CA GLU A 106 7.53 0.02 22.02
C GLU A 106 7.13 1.50 22.02
N THR A 107 7.50 2.19 23.10
CA THR A 107 7.25 3.63 23.24
C THR A 107 8.53 4.44 23.20
N THR A 108 8.42 5.71 22.82
CA THR A 108 9.49 6.69 22.99
C THR A 108 9.62 7.10 24.45
N PRO A 109 10.73 7.75 24.87
CA PRO A 109 10.86 8.27 26.24
C PRO A 109 9.71 9.20 26.66
N GLU A 110 9.08 9.88 25.70
CA GLU A 110 7.95 10.81 25.89
C GLU A 110 6.60 10.08 25.93
N GLY A 111 6.58 8.75 25.81
CA GLY A 111 5.38 7.90 25.87
C GLY A 111 4.61 7.77 24.56
N GLY A 112 5.13 8.29 23.45
CA GLY A 112 4.55 8.11 22.12
C GLY A 112 4.87 6.71 21.53
N ILE A 113 4.14 6.30 20.48
CA ILE A 113 4.43 5.07 19.73
C ILE A 113 5.80 5.23 19.02
N ARG A 114 6.73 4.31 19.26
CA ARG A 114 8.08 4.39 18.67
C ARG A 114 8.04 4.26 17.14
N PHE A 115 7.32 3.28 16.61
CA PHE A 115 7.15 3.06 15.18
C PHE A 115 5.82 3.67 14.72
N ASN A 116 5.74 5.00 14.80
CA ASN A 116 4.50 5.75 14.59
C ASN A 116 4.18 6.01 13.12
N GLY A 117 5.14 5.95 12.21
CA GLY A 117 4.93 6.23 10.78
C GLY A 117 4.21 5.09 10.07
N GLY A 118 2.90 5.21 9.89
CA GLY A 118 2.08 4.22 9.19
C GLY A 118 2.13 4.40 7.67
N SER A 119 2.46 3.33 6.94
CA SER A 119 2.37 3.30 5.48
C SER A 119 0.94 3.02 5.06
N VAL A 120 0.36 3.92 4.29
CA VAL A 120 -1.02 3.85 3.81
C VAL A 120 -1.09 3.56 2.31
N ALA A 121 0.02 3.12 1.73
CA ALA A 121 0.17 2.76 0.32
C ALA A 121 -0.24 3.89 -0.65
N ILE A 122 0.12 5.13 -0.32
CA ILE A 122 0.02 6.28 -1.22
C ILE A 122 1.44 6.66 -1.63
N HIS A 123 1.74 6.51 -2.92
CA HIS A 123 3.09 6.68 -3.45
C HIS A 123 3.08 7.49 -4.74
N ILE A 124 4.20 8.14 -5.02
CA ILE A 124 4.53 8.70 -6.33
C ILE A 124 5.78 8.02 -6.83
N PHE A 125 5.77 7.60 -8.09
CA PHE A 125 6.87 6.95 -8.76
C PHE A 125 7.31 7.74 -9.99
N ASP A 126 8.62 7.81 -10.21
CA ASP A 126 9.13 8.10 -11.53
C ASP A 126 8.85 6.92 -12.47
N ARG A 127 8.42 7.20 -13.71
CA ARG A 127 8.23 6.19 -14.76
C ARG A 127 9.49 5.36 -14.99
N GLU A 128 10.67 6.00 -15.01
CA GLU A 128 11.96 5.30 -15.19
C GLU A 128 12.28 4.36 -14.03
N PHE A 129 11.90 4.74 -12.80
CA PHE A 129 12.02 3.85 -11.65
C PHE A 129 11.11 2.64 -11.80
N ILE A 130 9.85 2.82 -12.23
CA ILE A 130 8.93 1.71 -12.52
C ILE A 130 9.53 0.77 -13.57
N ALA A 131 10.10 1.32 -14.67
CA ALA A 131 10.77 0.53 -15.69
C ALA A 131 11.90 -0.32 -15.11
N ARG A 132 12.72 0.26 -14.22
CA ARG A 132 13.85 -0.41 -13.60
C ARG A 132 13.42 -1.44 -12.55
N ALA A 133 12.47 -1.10 -11.67
CA ALA A 133 12.02 -1.98 -10.58
C ALA A 133 11.08 -3.09 -11.07
N GLY A 134 10.27 -2.83 -12.09
CA GLY A 134 9.33 -3.79 -12.68
C GLY A 134 9.89 -4.56 -13.87
N GLY A 135 10.95 -4.04 -14.50
CA GLY A 135 11.55 -4.58 -15.71
C GLY A 135 12.66 -5.59 -15.39
N SER A 136 12.70 -6.60 -16.21
CA SER A 136 13.75 -7.58 -16.44
C SER A 136 13.93 -8.72 -15.43
N ASP A 137 14.33 -9.85 -16.00
CA ASP A 137 14.83 -11.04 -15.30
C ASP A 137 16.16 -10.77 -14.54
N THR A 138 16.77 -9.61 -14.74
CA THR A 138 18.03 -9.16 -14.13
C THR A 138 17.90 -7.93 -13.23
N GLY A 139 16.72 -7.28 -13.16
CA GLY A 139 16.46 -6.13 -12.30
C GLY A 139 16.29 -6.49 -10.83
N ALA A 140 16.26 -5.49 -9.97
CA ALA A 140 15.98 -5.66 -8.56
C ALA A 140 14.60 -6.32 -8.38
N LYS A 141 14.59 -7.55 -7.91
CA LYS A 141 13.35 -8.29 -7.65
C LYS A 141 12.85 -7.88 -6.27
N LEU A 142 11.58 -7.48 -6.20
CA LEU A 142 10.92 -7.32 -4.91
C LEU A 142 10.90 -8.66 -4.17
N PRO A 143 11.10 -8.67 -2.85
CA PRO A 143 11.03 -9.89 -2.05
C PRO A 143 9.62 -10.48 -2.07
N PHE A 144 9.54 -11.79 -1.84
CA PHE A 144 8.28 -12.46 -1.59
C PHE A 144 8.01 -12.55 -0.10
N HIS A 145 6.86 -12.08 0.32
CA HIS A 145 6.30 -12.31 1.65
C HIS A 145 5.45 -13.58 1.64
N ARG A 146 5.66 -14.41 2.63
CA ARG A 146 4.94 -15.68 2.77
C ARG A 146 3.72 -15.50 3.65
N ALA A 147 2.54 -15.91 3.17
CA ALA A 147 1.31 -15.93 3.93
C ALA A 147 0.64 -17.31 3.86
N ASP A 148 0.40 -17.93 5.01
CA ASP A 148 -0.36 -19.17 5.10
C ASP A 148 -1.85 -18.85 4.94
N LYS A 149 -2.52 -19.55 4.01
CA LYS A 149 -3.92 -19.25 3.62
C LYS A 149 -4.79 -20.51 3.64
N LYS A 150 -6.06 -20.30 3.98
CA LYS A 150 -7.13 -21.29 3.76
C LYS A 150 -7.59 -21.17 2.32
N VAL A 151 -7.12 -22.07 1.46
CA VAL A 151 -7.43 -22.06 0.01
C VAL A 151 -8.51 -23.10 -0.27
N PRO A 152 -9.73 -22.69 -0.68
CA PRO A 152 -10.73 -23.64 -1.15
C PRO A 152 -10.20 -24.46 -2.33
N TYR A 153 -10.52 -25.74 -2.36
CA TYR A 153 -10.06 -26.64 -3.42
C TYR A 153 -11.10 -27.69 -3.76
N VAL A 154 -10.95 -28.30 -4.92
CA VAL A 154 -11.79 -29.43 -5.35
C VAL A 154 -11.08 -30.73 -5.01
N ASN A 155 -11.78 -31.65 -4.31
CA ASN A 155 -11.28 -32.97 -3.96
C ASN A 155 -11.36 -33.97 -5.15
N ALA A 156 -10.97 -35.19 -4.93
CA ALA A 156 -10.97 -36.24 -5.96
C ALA A 156 -12.38 -36.57 -6.49
N GLU A 157 -13.39 -36.41 -5.64
CA GLU A 157 -14.81 -36.63 -5.94
C GLU A 157 -15.45 -35.46 -6.69
N GLY A 158 -14.72 -34.30 -6.85
CA GLY A 158 -15.22 -33.11 -7.52
C GLY A 158 -15.99 -32.14 -6.61
N ALA A 159 -16.00 -32.38 -5.29
CA ALA A 159 -16.64 -31.50 -4.33
C ALA A 159 -15.70 -30.35 -3.91
N THR A 160 -16.24 -29.12 -3.79
CA THR A 160 -15.50 -27.97 -3.28
C THR A 160 -15.36 -28.05 -1.76
N ILE A 161 -14.14 -28.11 -1.28
CA ILE A 161 -13.78 -28.14 0.15
C ILE A 161 -13.31 -26.75 0.58
N LYS A 162 -13.90 -26.23 1.65
CA LYS A 162 -13.42 -25.05 2.37
C LYS A 162 -12.64 -25.51 3.59
N PRO A 163 -11.30 -25.33 3.64
CA PRO A 163 -10.50 -25.85 4.74
C PRO A 163 -10.70 -25.04 6.02
N GLU A 164 -10.69 -25.70 7.16
CA GLU A 164 -10.79 -25.06 8.49
C GLU A 164 -9.44 -24.53 8.99
N ALA A 165 -8.33 -25.08 8.47
CA ALA A 165 -6.97 -24.64 8.75
C ALA A 165 -6.24 -24.23 7.47
N PRO A 166 -5.14 -23.45 7.55
CA PRO A 166 -4.29 -23.16 6.40
C PRO A 166 -3.81 -24.44 5.71
N ASN A 167 -3.97 -24.50 4.40
CA ASN A 167 -3.61 -25.66 3.56
C ASN A 167 -2.78 -25.27 2.34
N GLY A 168 -2.41 -24.00 2.23
CA GLY A 168 -1.60 -23.47 1.16
C GLY A 168 -0.78 -22.27 1.59
N VAL A 169 0.29 -22.02 0.85
CA VAL A 169 1.15 -20.84 1.02
C VAL A 169 0.92 -19.92 -0.15
N LYS A 170 0.64 -18.66 0.12
CA LYS A 170 0.61 -17.57 -0.85
C LYS A 170 1.91 -16.78 -0.73
N PHE A 171 2.50 -16.46 -1.86
CA PHE A 171 3.62 -15.55 -1.95
C PHE A 171 3.13 -14.23 -2.54
N GLU A 172 3.37 -13.13 -1.83
CA GLU A 172 2.97 -11.79 -2.21
C GLU A 172 4.17 -10.88 -2.27
N MET A 173 4.23 -10.00 -3.26
CA MET A 173 5.18 -8.88 -3.32
C MET A 173 4.45 -7.61 -2.93
N PHE A 174 5.13 -6.73 -2.21
CA PHE A 174 4.56 -5.45 -1.83
C PHE A 174 5.27 -4.29 -2.55
N VAL A 175 4.50 -3.30 -2.99
CA VAL A 175 5.03 -2.18 -3.75
C VAL A 175 6.02 -1.33 -2.93
N PHE A 176 5.82 -1.26 -1.62
CA PHE A 176 6.68 -0.50 -0.73
C PHE A 176 8.07 -1.14 -0.53
N ASP A 177 8.25 -2.42 -0.87
CA ASP A 177 9.58 -3.06 -0.88
C ASP A 177 10.50 -2.46 -1.96
N ALA A 178 9.94 -1.67 -2.87
CA ALA A 178 10.74 -0.90 -3.81
C ALA A 178 11.43 0.33 -3.16
N LEU A 179 11.01 0.75 -1.96
CA LEU A 179 11.55 1.95 -1.31
C LEU A 179 13.06 1.92 -1.11
N PRO A 180 13.69 0.83 -0.63
CA PRO A 180 15.15 0.74 -0.50
C PRO A 180 15.91 0.78 -1.84
N LEU A 181 15.21 0.56 -2.96
CA LEU A 181 15.80 0.57 -4.31
C LEU A 181 15.78 1.96 -4.95
N ALA A 182 15.01 2.88 -4.39
CA ALA A 182 14.82 4.21 -4.92
C ALA A 182 15.96 5.14 -4.49
N LYS A 183 16.34 6.04 -5.40
CA LYS A 183 17.22 7.16 -5.07
C LYS A 183 16.39 8.28 -4.46
N ASN A 184 16.96 8.92 -3.43
CA ASN A 184 16.37 10.08 -2.75
C ASN A 184 14.90 9.86 -2.33
N PRO A 185 14.56 8.77 -1.62
CA PRO A 185 13.18 8.55 -1.25
C PRO A 185 12.67 9.69 -0.35
N VAL A 186 11.50 10.24 -0.69
CA VAL A 186 10.84 11.29 0.09
C VAL A 186 9.65 10.67 0.83
N ILE A 187 9.59 10.87 2.14
CA ILE A 187 8.46 10.44 2.97
C ILE A 187 7.88 11.69 3.62
N ILE A 188 6.61 11.99 3.36
CA ILE A 188 5.92 13.11 3.97
C ILE A 188 4.84 12.62 4.94
N GLU A 189 4.71 13.33 6.07
CA GLU A 189 3.59 13.11 6.96
C GLU A 189 2.33 13.77 6.39
N ALA A 190 1.26 13.00 6.33
CA ALA A 190 -0.06 13.42 5.85
C ALA A 190 -1.08 13.41 6.99
N ALA A 191 -2.04 14.31 6.91
CA ALA A 191 -3.16 14.31 7.84
C ALA A 191 -4.07 13.12 7.54
N ARG A 192 -4.20 12.18 8.49
CA ARG A 192 -5.06 10.99 8.35
C ARG A 192 -6.47 11.35 7.86
N ALA A 193 -7.05 12.42 8.41
CA ALA A 193 -8.39 12.86 8.08
C ALA A 193 -8.58 13.30 6.61
N ASP A 194 -7.50 13.58 5.89
CA ASP A 194 -7.53 14.02 4.51
C ASP A 194 -7.05 12.97 3.52
N ASP A 195 -6.29 11.96 4.00
CA ASP A 195 -5.63 11.00 3.11
C ASP A 195 -5.95 9.53 3.41
N PHE A 196 -6.53 9.18 4.58
CA PHE A 196 -6.67 7.77 4.94
C PHE A 196 -7.96 7.43 5.69
N SER A 197 -8.90 6.78 5.00
CA SER A 197 -10.10 6.16 5.57
C SER A 197 -10.48 4.92 4.75
N PRO A 198 -9.79 3.79 4.96
CA PRO A 198 -9.96 2.61 4.12
C PRO A 198 -11.24 1.83 4.46
N VAL A 199 -11.68 1.00 3.52
CA VAL A 199 -12.77 0.03 3.70
C VAL A 199 -12.17 -1.38 3.73
N LYS A 200 -11.89 -1.89 4.92
CA LYS A 200 -11.27 -3.22 5.15
C LYS A 200 -12.21 -4.21 5.86
N ASN A 201 -13.18 -3.70 6.61
CA ASN A 201 -14.09 -4.48 7.43
C ASN A 201 -15.55 -4.24 7.01
N ALA A 202 -16.42 -5.20 7.27
CA ALA A 202 -17.86 -5.05 7.04
C ALA A 202 -18.50 -4.02 8.00
N GLU A 203 -18.02 -3.97 9.24
CA GLU A 203 -18.55 -3.14 10.33
C GLU A 203 -17.42 -2.63 11.22
N GLY A 204 -17.70 -1.61 12.02
CA GLY A 204 -16.77 -1.02 12.98
C GLY A 204 -15.77 -0.06 12.33
N VAL A 205 -14.51 -0.13 12.77
CA VAL A 205 -13.40 0.67 12.21
C VAL A 205 -13.06 0.18 10.81
N ASP A 206 -12.65 1.11 9.93
CA ASP A 206 -12.31 0.82 8.52
C ASP A 206 -13.47 0.09 7.78
N SER A 207 -14.69 0.53 8.01
CA SER A 207 -15.90 0.00 7.38
C SER A 207 -16.53 0.98 6.40
N PRO A 208 -17.48 0.55 5.54
CA PRO A 208 -18.20 1.48 4.68
C PRO A 208 -18.88 2.61 5.44
N LYS A 209 -19.38 2.34 6.66
CA LYS A 209 -20.01 3.34 7.52
C LYS A 209 -19.00 4.38 8.00
N SER A 210 -17.90 3.95 8.63
CA SER A 210 -16.87 4.87 9.14
C SER A 210 -16.25 5.68 8.01
N CYS A 211 -15.97 5.06 6.86
CA CYS A 211 -15.41 5.74 5.70
C CYS A 211 -16.37 6.82 5.15
N LYS A 212 -17.68 6.53 5.08
CA LYS A 212 -18.69 7.52 4.67
C LYS A 212 -18.73 8.71 5.64
N GLU A 213 -18.66 8.45 6.94
CA GLU A 213 -18.62 9.50 7.96
C GLU A 213 -17.37 10.38 7.84
N ASP A 214 -16.21 9.78 7.53
CA ASP A 214 -14.96 10.51 7.29
C ASP A 214 -15.05 11.39 6.04
N GLN A 215 -15.61 10.87 4.94
CA GLN A 215 -15.86 11.65 3.73
C GLN A 215 -16.77 12.85 4.01
N LEU A 216 -17.86 12.66 4.75
CA LEU A 216 -18.77 13.75 5.11
C LEU A 216 -18.05 14.81 5.97
N ARG A 217 -17.22 14.40 6.94
CA ARG A 217 -16.39 15.30 7.73
C ARG A 217 -15.40 16.07 6.87
N MET A 218 -14.76 15.41 5.91
CA MET A 218 -13.83 16.04 4.97
C MET A 218 -14.55 17.09 4.10
N PHE A 219 -15.68 16.74 3.50
CA PHE A 219 -16.48 17.66 2.68
C PHE A 219 -17.00 18.86 3.50
N ALA A 220 -17.42 18.63 4.75
CA ALA A 220 -17.82 19.70 5.65
C ALA A 220 -16.67 20.68 5.95
N ARG A 221 -15.43 20.17 6.13
CA ARG A 221 -14.25 21.05 6.26
C ARG A 221 -14.02 21.89 5.01
N TRP A 222 -14.14 21.32 3.83
CA TRP A 222 -13.95 22.05 2.57
C TRP A 222 -15.00 23.14 2.38
N LEU A 223 -16.27 22.85 2.65
CA LEU A 223 -17.35 23.83 2.57
C LEU A 223 -17.17 24.97 3.57
N LYS A 224 -16.79 24.64 4.82
CA LYS A 224 -16.47 25.68 5.84
C LYS A 224 -15.29 26.55 5.42
N ALA A 225 -14.24 25.94 4.85
CA ALA A 225 -13.10 26.69 4.33
C ALA A 225 -13.47 27.61 3.16
N ALA A 226 -14.49 27.23 2.38
CA ALA A 226 -15.06 28.06 1.32
C ALA A 226 -16.03 29.16 1.82
N GLY A 227 -16.27 29.24 3.14
CA GLY A 227 -17.13 30.26 3.75
C GLY A 227 -18.59 29.85 3.96
N GLU A 228 -18.92 28.57 3.70
CA GLU A 228 -20.29 28.07 3.90
C GLU A 228 -20.58 27.73 5.38
N THR A 229 -21.81 27.99 5.81
CA THR A 229 -22.30 27.53 7.12
C THR A 229 -22.96 26.17 6.96
N ILE A 230 -22.50 25.20 7.74
CA ILE A 230 -23.01 23.82 7.72
C ILE A 230 -23.53 23.51 9.12
N GLU A 231 -24.76 23.06 9.21
CA GLU A 231 -25.43 22.56 10.42
C GLU A 231 -25.01 21.12 10.73
#